data_648daad91e82f89ff0c5203fd28fd2d1
#
_entry.id   648daad91e82f89ff0c5203fd28fd2d1
#
_cell.length_a   1.000
_cell.length_b   1.000
_cell.length_c   1.000
_cell.angle_alpha   90.00
_cell.angle_beta   90.00
_cell.angle_gamma   90.00
#
_symmetry.space_group_name_H-M   'P 1'
#
loop_
_entity.id
_entity.type
_entity.pdbx_description
1 polymer ?
#
loop_
_entity_poly.entity_id
_entity_poly.type
_entity_poly.pdbx_seq_one_letter_code
_entity_poly.pdbx_strand_id
1 'polypeptide(L)'
;MSEILSRSQLMCASAMLYFNPAERRPDLRGLNATYAHLNLMETYWVQLGQPEAFVQPLRAIKAVFDTLDQLPAAERERYPELIQQLLDHQQQLHHAVSIVYASVEPDPAAAELQVQSQALAALLLDYQIRLYPLPRKSGLTLTPERARDLDQAIVRRFETLLARHVDHAELLTKIRASYLFVRPLLQQAAHGRVAGSGGAEFYLSRASVDLDELAAALLPRAP
;
A
#
# COMPACT_ATOMS: atom_id res chain seq x y z
N MET A 1 -2.87 13.81 -1.68
CA MET A 1 -3.97 12.97 -1.12
C MET A 1 -3.90 11.52 -1.57
N SER A 2 -3.59 11.30 -2.84
CA SER A 2 -3.38 9.97 -3.42
C SER A 2 -2.30 9.18 -2.66
N GLU A 3 -1.23 9.84 -2.27
CA GLU A 3 -0.10 9.25 -1.55
C GLU A 3 -0.49 8.71 -0.16
N ILE A 4 -1.47 9.33 0.53
CA ILE A 4 -1.98 8.79 1.81
C ILE A 4 -2.61 7.43 1.59
N LEU A 5 -3.33 7.23 0.46
CA LEU A 5 -3.96 5.95 0.15
C LEU A 5 -2.93 4.85 -0.11
N SER A 6 -1.96 5.09 -1.01
CA SER A 6 -0.90 4.12 -1.29
C SER A 6 -0.06 3.84 -0.03
N ARG A 7 0.35 4.89 0.72
CA ARG A 7 1.16 4.74 1.94
C ARG A 7 0.44 3.98 3.04
N SER A 8 -0.88 4.17 3.24
CA SER A 8 -1.64 3.43 4.23
C SER A 8 -1.69 1.93 3.92
N GLN A 9 -1.82 1.57 2.65
CA GLN A 9 -1.80 0.18 2.19
C GLN A 9 -0.41 -0.46 2.34
N LEU A 10 0.65 0.26 1.94
CA LEU A 10 2.03 -0.19 2.10
C LEU A 10 2.42 -0.35 3.57
N MET A 11 2.00 0.56 4.44
CA MET A 11 2.20 0.49 5.88
C MET A 11 1.60 -0.81 6.44
N CYS A 12 0.35 -1.14 6.12
CA CYS A 12 -0.29 -2.38 6.57
C CYS A 12 0.42 -3.61 6.00
N ALA A 13 0.85 -3.60 4.74
CA ALA A 13 1.56 -4.71 4.11
C ALA A 13 2.90 -4.98 4.81
N SER A 14 3.67 -3.92 5.11
CA SER A 14 4.96 -4.02 5.82
C SER A 14 4.78 -4.45 7.27
N ALA A 15 3.74 -3.95 7.96
CA ALA A 15 3.41 -4.37 9.32
C ALA A 15 3.08 -5.87 9.40
N MET A 16 2.31 -6.40 8.45
CA MET A 16 2.00 -7.84 8.38
C MET A 16 3.23 -8.72 8.16
N LEU A 17 4.26 -8.21 7.47
CA LEU A 17 5.52 -8.93 7.34
C LEU A 17 6.28 -9.00 8.65
N TYR A 18 6.43 -7.85 9.33
CA TYR A 18 7.20 -7.78 10.56
C TYR A 18 6.48 -8.48 11.73
N PHE A 19 5.20 -8.20 11.92
CA PHE A 19 4.38 -8.76 13.01
C PHE A 19 3.73 -10.11 12.61
N ASN A 20 4.45 -10.94 11.84
CA ASN A 20 3.97 -12.27 11.49
C ASN A 20 4.20 -13.23 12.68
N PRO A 21 3.14 -13.84 13.26
CA PRO A 21 3.27 -14.72 14.42
C PRO A 21 4.06 -16.01 14.12
N ALA A 22 4.10 -16.44 12.85
CA ALA A 22 4.86 -17.62 12.42
C ALA A 22 6.37 -17.31 12.25
N GLU A 23 6.76 -16.04 12.15
CA GLU A 23 8.15 -15.66 11.90
C GLU A 23 8.92 -15.52 13.20
N ARG A 24 9.97 -16.34 13.36
CA ARG A 24 10.80 -16.31 14.59
C ARG A 24 11.83 -15.19 14.59
N ARG A 25 12.24 -14.73 13.43
CA ARG A 25 13.22 -13.65 13.23
C ARG A 25 12.69 -12.67 12.21
N PRO A 26 11.79 -11.77 12.63
CA PRO A 26 11.22 -10.81 11.71
C PRO A 26 12.30 -9.90 11.13
N ASP A 27 12.12 -9.55 9.85
CA ASP A 27 13.03 -8.64 9.15
C ASP A 27 12.75 -7.20 9.57
N LEU A 28 13.73 -6.55 10.20
CA LEU A 28 13.64 -5.15 10.63
C LEU A 28 13.33 -4.17 9.47
N ARG A 29 13.58 -4.56 8.23
CA ARG A 29 13.18 -3.75 7.07
C ARG A 29 11.68 -3.52 7.03
N GLY A 30 10.87 -4.53 7.39
CA GLY A 30 9.41 -4.38 7.50
C GLY A 30 8.99 -3.36 8.55
N LEU A 31 9.61 -3.39 9.73
CA LEU A 31 9.36 -2.41 10.78
C LEU A 31 9.74 -0.99 10.34
N ASN A 32 10.95 -0.82 9.80
CA ASN A 32 11.43 0.47 9.31
C ASN A 32 10.52 1.03 8.19
N ALA A 33 10.07 0.17 7.28
CA ALA A 33 9.15 0.57 6.22
C ALA A 33 7.78 1.02 6.80
N THR A 34 7.27 0.30 7.82
CA THR A 34 6.02 0.68 8.50
C THR A 34 6.12 2.08 9.11
N TYR A 35 7.20 2.37 9.86
CA TYR A 35 7.45 3.71 10.41
C TYR A 35 7.60 4.78 9.33
N ALA A 36 8.34 4.48 8.26
CA ALA A 36 8.53 5.42 7.17
C ALA A 36 7.20 5.80 6.51
N HIS A 37 6.33 4.83 6.22
CA HIS A 37 5.01 5.09 5.65
C HIS A 37 4.11 5.86 6.61
N LEU A 38 4.11 5.51 7.90
CA LEU A 38 3.32 6.21 8.92
C LEU A 38 3.72 7.69 9.02
N ASN A 39 5.02 7.98 9.11
CA ASN A 39 5.55 9.34 9.17
C ASN A 39 5.22 10.15 7.91
N LEU A 40 5.27 9.52 6.72
CA LEU A 40 4.90 10.18 5.47
C LEU A 40 3.39 10.49 5.42
N MET A 41 2.53 9.58 5.89
CA MET A 41 1.08 9.84 5.99
C MET A 41 0.80 11.05 6.88
N GLU A 42 1.49 11.20 8.02
CA GLU A 42 1.36 12.37 8.89
C GLU A 42 1.85 13.65 8.19
N THR A 43 2.99 13.56 7.50
CA THR A 43 3.52 14.69 6.73
C THR A 43 2.52 15.15 5.68
N TYR A 44 1.96 14.24 4.90
CA TYR A 44 0.93 14.57 3.90
C TYR A 44 -0.34 15.12 4.51
N TRP A 45 -0.78 14.58 5.66
CA TRP A 45 -1.93 15.12 6.39
C TRP A 45 -1.71 16.58 6.80
N VAL A 46 -0.52 16.92 7.31
CA VAL A 46 -0.15 18.31 7.64
C VAL A 46 -0.13 19.19 6.40
N GLN A 47 0.48 18.74 5.30
CA GLN A 47 0.55 19.47 4.03
C GLN A 47 -0.84 19.74 3.42
N LEU A 48 -1.80 18.87 3.67
CA LEU A 48 -3.20 19.03 3.23
C LEU A 48 -4.03 19.96 4.12
N GLY A 49 -3.42 20.62 5.11
CA GLY A 49 -4.12 21.49 6.04
C GLY A 49 -4.92 20.75 7.13
N GLN A 50 -4.51 19.53 7.44
CA GLN A 50 -5.04 18.71 8.53
C GLN A 50 -6.58 18.46 8.44
N PRO A 51 -7.09 17.88 7.34
CA PRO A 51 -8.50 17.59 7.21
C PRO A 51 -9.03 16.82 8.43
N GLU A 52 -10.12 17.32 9.04
CA GLU A 52 -10.71 16.76 10.27
C GLU A 52 -11.13 15.29 10.08
N ALA A 53 -11.62 14.95 8.88
CA ALA A 53 -12.05 13.60 8.54
C ALA A 53 -10.94 12.53 8.69
N PHE A 54 -9.64 12.92 8.67
CA PHE A 54 -8.51 11.98 8.78
C PHE A 54 -8.01 11.81 10.22
N VAL A 55 -8.38 12.72 11.13
CA VAL A 55 -7.86 12.76 12.52
C VAL A 55 -8.10 11.45 13.26
N GLN A 56 -9.34 10.99 13.28
CA GLN A 56 -9.69 9.79 14.04
C GLN A 56 -9.07 8.51 13.46
N PRO A 57 -9.18 8.24 12.13
CA PRO A 57 -8.54 7.06 11.55
C PRO A 57 -7.01 7.05 11.71
N LEU A 58 -6.32 8.18 11.50
CA LEU A 58 -4.86 8.26 11.67
C LEU A 58 -4.44 8.03 13.10
N ARG A 59 -5.15 8.63 14.08
CA ARG A 59 -4.88 8.43 15.51
C ARG A 59 -5.09 6.97 15.91
N ALA A 60 -6.14 6.34 15.41
CA ALA A 60 -6.43 4.94 15.70
C ALA A 60 -5.37 4.00 15.10
N ILE A 61 -4.93 4.24 13.86
CA ILE A 61 -3.82 3.52 13.22
C ILE A 61 -2.56 3.60 14.09
N LYS A 62 -2.18 4.81 14.55
CA LYS A 62 -1.00 4.99 15.41
C LYS A 62 -1.13 4.23 16.73
N ALA A 63 -2.27 4.35 17.40
CA ALA A 63 -2.49 3.69 18.68
C ALA A 63 -2.39 2.16 18.58
N VAL A 64 -2.92 1.56 17.50
CA VAL A 64 -2.79 0.13 17.26
C VAL A 64 -1.34 -0.24 16.94
N PHE A 65 -0.65 0.57 16.14
CA PHE A 65 0.75 0.32 15.80
C PHE A 65 1.66 0.45 17.02
N ASP A 66 1.46 1.47 17.87
CA ASP A 66 2.19 1.61 19.14
C ASP A 66 1.97 0.39 20.06
N THR A 67 0.74 -0.16 20.06
CA THR A 67 0.44 -1.38 20.81
C THR A 67 1.17 -2.59 20.25
N LEU A 68 1.20 -2.74 18.91
CA LEU A 68 1.95 -3.81 18.22
C LEU A 68 3.44 -3.75 18.53
N ASP A 69 4.04 -2.56 18.46
CA ASP A 69 5.47 -2.35 18.64
C ASP A 69 5.93 -2.59 20.09
N GLN A 70 5.07 -2.29 21.06
CA GLN A 70 5.34 -2.48 22.47
C GLN A 70 4.99 -3.90 22.98
N LEU A 71 4.33 -4.72 22.15
CA LEU A 71 3.87 -6.03 22.58
C LEU A 71 5.06 -6.98 22.81
N PRO A 72 5.16 -7.62 23.99
CA PRO A 72 6.21 -8.59 24.27
C PRO A 72 6.19 -9.75 23.28
N ALA A 73 7.37 -10.23 22.86
CA ALA A 73 7.49 -11.36 21.94
C ALA A 73 6.76 -12.64 22.41
N ALA A 74 6.53 -12.79 23.72
CA ALA A 74 5.76 -13.89 24.30
C ALA A 74 4.26 -13.81 23.99
N GLU A 75 3.75 -12.63 23.63
CA GLU A 75 2.33 -12.37 23.32
C GLU A 75 2.05 -12.25 21.82
N ARG A 76 2.97 -12.72 20.95
CA ARG A 76 2.85 -12.61 19.48
C ARG A 76 1.58 -13.26 18.90
N GLU A 77 0.92 -14.14 19.64
CA GLU A 77 -0.37 -14.71 19.27
C GLU A 77 -1.48 -13.66 19.14
N ARG A 78 -1.30 -12.48 19.73
CA ARG A 78 -2.23 -11.34 19.63
C ARG A 78 -2.01 -10.50 18.35
N TYR A 79 -0.90 -10.70 17.63
CA TYR A 79 -0.62 -9.96 16.40
C TYR A 79 -1.77 -10.03 15.37
N PRO A 80 -2.39 -11.20 15.10
CA PRO A 80 -3.48 -11.28 14.12
C PRO A 80 -4.68 -10.39 14.46
N GLU A 81 -5.03 -10.27 15.74
CA GLU A 81 -6.14 -9.43 16.19
C GLU A 81 -5.81 -7.94 16.05
N LEU A 82 -4.59 -7.54 16.42
CA LEU A 82 -4.13 -6.15 16.29
C LEU A 82 -3.96 -5.73 14.82
N ILE A 83 -3.43 -6.62 13.98
CA ILE A 83 -3.35 -6.38 12.54
C ILE A 83 -4.75 -6.29 11.93
N GLN A 84 -5.73 -7.06 12.40
CA GLN A 84 -7.13 -6.91 11.97
C GLN A 84 -7.66 -5.52 12.28
N GLN A 85 -7.42 -4.99 13.50
CA GLN A 85 -7.82 -3.64 13.88
C GLN A 85 -7.09 -2.58 13.03
N LEU A 86 -5.80 -2.78 12.76
CA LEU A 86 -5.03 -1.89 11.89
C LEU A 86 -5.64 -1.78 10.49
N LEU A 87 -6.04 -2.93 9.91
CA LEU A 87 -6.70 -2.99 8.60
C LEU A 87 -8.09 -2.34 8.62
N ASP A 88 -8.88 -2.55 9.68
CA ASP A 88 -10.19 -1.94 9.82
C ASP A 88 -10.07 -0.39 9.89
N HIS A 89 -9.07 0.14 10.59
CA HIS A 89 -8.80 1.60 10.62
C HIS A 89 -8.20 2.13 9.31
N GLN A 90 -7.38 1.33 8.62
CA GLN A 90 -6.90 1.67 7.28
C GLN A 90 -8.07 1.80 6.29
N GLN A 91 -9.07 0.91 6.34
CA GLN A 91 -10.27 1.03 5.51
C GLN A 91 -11.07 2.30 5.83
N GLN A 92 -11.19 2.67 7.12
CA GLN A 92 -11.85 3.93 7.53
C GLN A 92 -11.10 5.14 6.98
N LEU A 93 -9.77 5.15 7.06
CA LEU A 93 -8.93 6.21 6.48
C LEU A 93 -9.12 6.26 4.96
N HIS A 94 -9.06 5.11 4.29
CA HIS A 94 -9.26 5.02 2.84
C HIS A 94 -10.62 5.61 2.43
N HIS A 95 -11.69 5.30 3.15
CA HIS A 95 -13.02 5.84 2.89
C HIS A 95 -13.05 7.37 3.09
N ALA A 96 -12.51 7.87 4.19
CA ALA A 96 -12.45 9.30 4.48
C ALA A 96 -11.66 10.08 3.40
N VAL A 97 -10.49 9.57 3.02
CA VAL A 97 -9.65 10.18 1.96
C VAL A 97 -10.38 10.15 0.62
N SER A 98 -11.04 9.04 0.27
CA SER A 98 -11.76 8.91 -1.01
C SER A 98 -12.90 9.93 -1.13
N ILE A 99 -13.64 10.22 -0.04
CA ILE A 99 -14.69 11.24 -0.03
C ILE A 99 -14.09 12.63 -0.27
N VAL A 100 -13.03 12.98 0.44
CA VAL A 100 -12.37 14.29 0.29
C VAL A 100 -11.74 14.42 -1.10
N TYR A 101 -11.12 13.33 -1.60
CA TYR A 101 -10.47 13.30 -2.92
C TYR A 101 -11.47 13.43 -4.07
N ALA A 102 -12.69 12.90 -3.93
CA ALA A 102 -13.74 13.01 -4.95
C ALA A 102 -14.12 14.45 -5.28
N SER A 103 -13.86 15.40 -4.38
CA SER A 103 -14.12 16.85 -4.56
C SER A 103 -12.95 17.62 -5.16
N VAL A 104 -11.79 16.97 -5.36
CA VAL A 104 -10.57 17.61 -5.88
C VAL A 104 -10.30 17.13 -7.29
N GLU A 105 -10.19 18.07 -8.23
CA GLU A 105 -9.80 17.73 -9.60
C GLU A 105 -8.32 17.30 -9.62
N PRO A 106 -8.01 16.07 -10.05
CA PRO A 106 -6.63 15.59 -10.06
C PRO A 106 -5.84 16.31 -11.18
N ASP A 107 -4.57 16.60 -10.91
CA ASP A 107 -3.65 17.08 -11.93
C ASP A 107 -3.49 16.03 -13.03
N PRO A 108 -3.80 16.33 -14.30
CA PRO A 108 -3.75 15.35 -15.38
C PRO A 108 -2.37 14.74 -15.61
N ALA A 109 -1.29 15.45 -15.28
CA ALA A 109 0.08 14.96 -15.45
C ALA A 109 0.44 13.88 -14.43
N ALA A 110 -0.07 14.02 -13.20
CA ALA A 110 0.21 13.10 -12.09
C ALA A 110 -0.85 12.00 -11.91
N ALA A 111 -2.08 12.24 -12.37
CA ALA A 111 -3.23 11.38 -12.06
C ALA A 111 -3.03 9.90 -12.41
N GLU A 112 -2.52 9.58 -13.59
CA GLU A 112 -2.30 8.18 -14.00
C GLU A 112 -1.20 7.49 -13.21
N LEU A 113 -0.13 8.22 -12.84
CA LEU A 113 0.94 7.71 -11.98
C LEU A 113 0.41 7.39 -10.57
N GLN A 114 -0.40 8.29 -10.02
CA GLN A 114 -1.04 8.12 -8.72
C GLN A 114 -1.99 6.92 -8.71
N VAL A 115 -2.82 6.76 -9.74
CA VAL A 115 -3.71 5.59 -9.88
C VAL A 115 -2.90 4.30 -10.03
N GLN A 116 -1.76 4.34 -10.72
CA GLN A 116 -0.89 3.17 -10.87
C GLN A 116 -0.22 2.80 -9.54
N SER A 117 0.27 3.78 -8.77
CA SER A 117 0.83 3.56 -7.43
C SER A 117 -0.19 2.91 -6.50
N GLN A 118 -1.40 3.46 -6.42
CA GLN A 118 -2.48 2.89 -5.61
C GLN A 118 -2.83 1.46 -6.02
N ALA A 119 -2.87 1.17 -7.33
CA ALA A 119 -3.16 -0.16 -7.83
C ALA A 119 -2.11 -1.19 -7.41
N LEU A 120 -0.82 -0.83 -7.44
CA LEU A 120 0.27 -1.69 -6.97
C LEU A 120 0.20 -1.91 -5.46
N ALA A 121 -0.03 -0.85 -4.68
CA ALA A 121 -0.18 -0.93 -3.24
C ALA A 121 -1.39 -1.80 -2.84
N ALA A 122 -2.53 -1.67 -3.53
CA ALA A 122 -3.73 -2.47 -3.30
C ALA A 122 -3.50 -3.96 -3.58
N LEU A 123 -2.81 -4.31 -4.68
CA LEU A 123 -2.46 -5.72 -4.96
C LEU A 123 -1.48 -6.28 -3.94
N LEU A 124 -0.51 -5.49 -3.49
CA LEU A 124 0.41 -5.92 -2.43
C LEU A 124 -0.34 -6.18 -1.13
N LEU A 125 -1.22 -5.28 -0.73
CA LEU A 125 -2.03 -5.45 0.47
C LEU A 125 -2.92 -6.69 0.37
N ASP A 126 -3.63 -6.89 -0.74
CA ASP A 126 -4.44 -8.10 -0.99
C ASP A 126 -3.59 -9.37 -0.88
N TYR A 127 -2.41 -9.38 -1.46
CA TYR A 127 -1.46 -10.49 -1.38
C TYR A 127 -1.08 -10.79 0.07
N GLN A 128 -0.70 -9.78 0.86
CA GLN A 128 -0.31 -9.95 2.25
C GLN A 128 -1.47 -10.43 3.13
N ILE A 129 -2.69 -9.91 2.93
CA ILE A 129 -3.89 -10.35 3.64
C ILE A 129 -4.17 -11.84 3.39
N ARG A 130 -3.95 -12.33 2.16
CA ARG A 130 -4.14 -13.76 1.85
C ARG A 130 -3.17 -14.66 2.58
N LEU A 131 -1.93 -14.21 2.75
CA LEU A 131 -0.86 -14.96 3.41
C LEU A 131 -0.96 -14.90 4.94
N TYR A 132 -1.41 -13.78 5.48
CA TYR A 132 -1.41 -13.52 6.91
C TYR A 132 -2.56 -14.27 7.63
N PRO A 133 -2.34 -14.81 8.85
CA PRO A 133 -3.35 -15.59 9.58
C PRO A 133 -4.37 -14.69 10.31
N LEU A 134 -5.11 -13.86 9.57
CA LEU A 134 -6.15 -13.00 10.14
C LEU A 134 -7.34 -13.81 10.66
N PRO A 135 -7.98 -13.33 11.76
CA PRO A 135 -9.22 -13.91 12.28
C PRO A 135 -10.36 -13.83 11.25
N ARG A 136 -10.41 -12.73 10.48
CA ARG A 136 -11.42 -12.48 9.44
C ARG A 136 -10.78 -11.92 8.18
N LYS A 137 -10.96 -12.60 7.05
CA LYS A 137 -10.50 -12.13 5.72
C LYS A 137 -11.64 -11.64 4.81
N SER A 138 -12.89 -11.98 5.15
CA SER A 138 -14.04 -11.58 4.35
C SER A 138 -14.16 -10.05 4.27
N GLY A 139 -14.30 -9.54 3.06
CA GLY A 139 -14.38 -8.10 2.79
C GLY A 139 -13.05 -7.36 2.75
N LEU A 140 -11.92 -8.03 3.09
CA LEU A 140 -10.58 -7.44 3.04
C LEU A 140 -9.82 -7.80 1.76
N THR A 141 -10.14 -8.93 1.14
CA THR A 141 -9.49 -9.40 -0.09
C THR A 141 -10.30 -9.07 -1.33
N LEU A 142 -9.62 -8.87 -2.43
CA LEU A 142 -10.24 -8.73 -3.75
C LEU A 142 -10.86 -10.07 -4.18
N THR A 143 -11.99 -10.02 -4.90
CA THR A 143 -12.46 -11.23 -5.58
C THR A 143 -11.49 -11.61 -6.70
N PRO A 144 -11.43 -12.89 -7.14
CA PRO A 144 -10.54 -13.30 -8.24
C PRO A 144 -10.76 -12.48 -9.52
N GLU A 145 -12.00 -12.09 -9.81
CA GLU A 145 -12.36 -11.25 -10.97
C GLU A 145 -11.78 -9.85 -10.81
N ARG A 146 -11.99 -9.20 -9.65
CA ARG A 146 -11.44 -7.86 -9.38
C ARG A 146 -9.91 -7.85 -9.37
N ALA A 147 -9.28 -8.88 -8.83
CA ALA A 147 -7.82 -9.01 -8.86
C ALA A 147 -7.29 -9.12 -10.30
N ARG A 148 -7.99 -9.89 -11.16
CA ARG A 148 -7.66 -10.01 -12.59
C ARG A 148 -7.86 -8.70 -13.34
N ASP A 149 -8.99 -8.02 -13.12
CA ASP A 149 -9.29 -6.74 -13.78
C ASP A 149 -8.25 -5.67 -13.40
N LEU A 150 -7.86 -5.63 -12.12
CA LEU A 150 -6.82 -4.73 -11.62
C LEU A 150 -5.45 -5.05 -12.22
N ASP A 151 -5.06 -6.33 -12.28
CA ASP A 151 -3.84 -6.80 -12.94
C ASP A 151 -3.78 -6.36 -14.41
N GLN A 152 -4.87 -6.57 -15.16
CA GLN A 152 -4.95 -6.15 -16.56
C GLN A 152 -4.89 -4.61 -16.71
N ALA A 153 -5.55 -3.88 -15.81
CA ALA A 153 -5.52 -2.41 -15.81
C ALA A 153 -4.11 -1.88 -15.56
N ILE A 154 -3.36 -2.49 -14.63
CA ILE A 154 -1.96 -2.15 -14.34
C ILE A 154 -1.09 -2.33 -15.59
N VAL A 155 -1.21 -3.47 -16.29
CA VAL A 155 -0.42 -3.74 -17.49
C VAL A 155 -0.71 -2.70 -18.58
N ARG A 156 -1.99 -2.45 -18.89
CA ARG A 156 -2.39 -1.44 -19.89
C ARG A 156 -1.91 -0.04 -19.53
N ARG A 157 -2.01 0.33 -18.25
CA ARG A 157 -1.60 1.67 -17.79
C ARG A 157 -0.09 1.88 -17.91
N PHE A 158 0.74 0.84 -17.71
CA PHE A 158 2.17 0.97 -17.98
C PHE A 158 2.47 1.32 -19.45
N GLU A 159 1.71 0.78 -20.39
CA GLU A 159 1.86 1.12 -21.83
C GLU A 159 1.54 2.60 -22.06
N THR A 160 0.44 3.10 -21.48
CA THR A 160 0.07 4.52 -21.57
C THR A 160 1.10 5.43 -20.89
N LEU A 161 1.56 5.06 -19.71
CA LEU A 161 2.57 5.84 -18.96
C LEU A 161 3.89 5.95 -19.72
N LEU A 162 4.38 4.84 -20.30
CA LEU A 162 5.60 4.82 -21.10
C LEU A 162 5.48 5.70 -22.37
N ALA A 163 4.30 5.72 -23.01
CA ALA A 163 4.07 6.55 -24.19
C ALA A 163 3.97 8.05 -23.82
N ARG A 164 3.41 8.37 -22.64
CA ARG A 164 3.18 9.76 -22.21
C ARG A 164 4.40 10.41 -21.56
N HIS A 165 5.17 9.64 -20.79
CA HIS A 165 6.30 10.13 -20.01
C HIS A 165 7.64 9.63 -20.57
N VAL A 166 7.94 10.02 -21.81
CA VAL A 166 9.13 9.56 -22.56
C VAL A 166 10.44 9.90 -21.81
N ASP A 167 10.51 11.07 -21.18
CA ASP A 167 11.67 11.51 -20.40
C ASP A 167 11.93 10.66 -19.15
N HIS A 168 10.93 9.89 -18.71
CA HIS A 168 11.00 8.99 -17.55
C HIS A 168 10.88 7.51 -17.94
N ALA A 169 11.03 7.19 -19.22
CA ALA A 169 10.80 5.84 -19.76
C ALA A 169 11.71 4.78 -19.12
N GLU A 170 12.94 5.11 -18.77
CA GLU A 170 13.87 4.19 -18.11
C GLU A 170 13.35 3.78 -16.72
N LEU A 171 12.94 4.75 -15.90
CA LEU A 171 12.36 4.51 -14.56
C LEU A 171 11.07 3.69 -14.68
N LEU A 172 10.16 4.08 -15.55
CA LEU A 172 8.88 3.40 -15.77
C LEU A 172 9.08 1.96 -16.27
N THR A 173 10.08 1.72 -17.14
CA THR A 173 10.43 0.37 -17.59
C THR A 173 10.93 -0.49 -16.43
N LYS A 174 11.75 0.06 -15.54
CA LYS A 174 12.23 -0.63 -14.33
C LYS A 174 11.10 -0.96 -13.37
N ILE A 175 10.18 -0.02 -13.14
CA ILE A 175 9.00 -0.22 -12.29
C ILE A 175 8.11 -1.33 -12.90
N ARG A 176 7.84 -1.28 -14.21
CA ARG A 176 7.09 -2.31 -14.93
C ARG A 176 7.74 -3.68 -14.80
N ALA A 177 9.06 -3.77 -14.96
CA ALA A 177 9.81 -5.02 -14.82
C ALA A 177 9.67 -5.60 -13.40
N SER A 178 9.73 -4.76 -12.36
CA SER A 178 9.50 -5.15 -10.97
C SER A 178 8.10 -5.76 -10.77
N TYR A 179 7.08 -5.13 -11.33
CA TYR A 179 5.71 -5.65 -11.30
C TYR A 179 5.60 -7.01 -12.02
N LEU A 180 6.09 -7.09 -13.26
CA LEU A 180 6.01 -8.31 -14.06
C LEU A 180 6.75 -9.49 -13.41
N PHE A 181 7.83 -9.21 -12.68
CA PHE A 181 8.57 -10.23 -11.94
C PHE A 181 7.74 -10.87 -10.82
N VAL A 182 6.98 -10.09 -10.06
CA VAL A 182 6.16 -10.60 -8.95
C VAL A 182 4.74 -10.99 -9.35
N ARG A 183 4.28 -10.58 -10.52
CA ARG A 183 2.93 -10.84 -11.04
C ARG A 183 2.47 -12.30 -10.94
N PRO A 184 3.28 -13.32 -11.27
CA PRO A 184 2.89 -14.73 -11.13
C PRO A 184 2.57 -15.12 -9.68
N LEU A 185 3.28 -14.56 -8.70
CA LEU A 185 3.01 -14.81 -7.26
C LEU A 185 1.66 -14.24 -6.84
N LEU A 186 1.36 -13.01 -7.28
CA LEU A 186 0.08 -12.35 -7.00
C LEU A 186 -1.09 -13.12 -7.58
N GLN A 187 -0.96 -13.58 -8.83
CA GLN A 187 -1.97 -14.37 -9.52
C GLN A 187 -2.18 -15.73 -8.83
N GLN A 188 -1.14 -16.41 -8.40
CA GLN A 188 -1.24 -17.68 -7.66
C GLN A 188 -1.96 -17.48 -6.32
N ALA A 189 -1.63 -16.43 -5.57
CA ALA A 189 -2.28 -16.11 -4.32
C ALA A 189 -3.78 -15.77 -4.50
N ALA A 190 -4.14 -15.06 -5.55
CA ALA A 190 -5.53 -14.75 -5.88
C ALA A 190 -6.38 -16.02 -6.13
N HIS A 191 -5.74 -17.12 -6.53
CA HIS A 191 -6.38 -18.45 -6.70
C HIS A 191 -6.18 -19.38 -5.49
N GLY A 192 -5.79 -18.83 -4.32
CA GLY A 192 -5.62 -19.62 -3.09
C GLY A 192 -4.37 -20.51 -3.06
N ARG A 193 -3.45 -20.34 -3.99
CA ARG A 193 -2.16 -21.04 -4.02
C ARG A 193 -1.12 -20.18 -3.34
N VAL A 194 -0.77 -20.54 -2.11
CA VAL A 194 0.22 -19.80 -1.32
C VAL A 194 1.62 -20.17 -1.77
N ALA A 195 2.32 -19.26 -2.43
CA ALA A 195 3.77 -19.28 -2.57
C ALA A 195 4.34 -18.28 -1.55
N GLY A 196 5.46 -18.61 -0.89
CA GLY A 196 5.99 -17.88 0.25
C GLY A 196 6.10 -16.36 0.08
N SER A 197 6.19 -15.66 1.21
CA SER A 197 6.14 -14.20 1.34
C SER A 197 7.29 -13.43 0.66
N GLY A 198 8.26 -14.10 0.06
CA GLY A 198 9.51 -13.49 -0.37
C GLY A 198 9.40 -12.65 -1.63
N GLY A 199 9.73 -11.39 -1.52
CA GLY A 199 10.04 -10.51 -2.66
C GLY A 199 8.91 -9.60 -3.13
N ALA A 200 7.64 -10.01 -3.08
CA ALA A 200 6.55 -9.18 -3.60
C ALA A 200 6.49 -7.80 -2.90
N GLU A 201 6.66 -7.78 -1.58
CA GLU A 201 6.69 -6.53 -0.82
C GLU A 201 7.82 -5.61 -1.27
N PHE A 202 9.05 -6.12 -1.34
CA PHE A 202 10.21 -5.33 -1.75
C PHE A 202 10.01 -4.67 -3.12
N TYR A 203 9.55 -5.44 -4.12
CA TYR A 203 9.38 -4.93 -5.48
C TYR A 203 8.18 -4.00 -5.61
N LEU A 204 7.03 -4.34 -5.03
CA LEU A 204 5.81 -3.52 -5.21
C LEU A 204 5.80 -2.29 -4.31
N SER A 205 6.33 -2.38 -3.09
CA SER A 205 6.48 -1.21 -2.23
C SER A 205 7.39 -0.19 -2.89
N ARG A 206 8.56 -0.61 -3.38
CA ARG A 206 9.48 0.28 -4.10
C ARG A 206 8.85 0.86 -5.36
N ALA A 207 8.19 0.02 -6.17
CA ALA A 207 7.53 0.46 -7.40
C ALA A 207 6.43 1.51 -7.13
N SER A 208 5.61 1.31 -6.10
CA SER A 208 4.58 2.27 -5.69
C SER A 208 5.19 3.59 -5.21
N VAL A 209 6.26 3.51 -4.40
CA VAL A 209 6.98 4.70 -3.92
C VAL A 209 7.58 5.49 -5.07
N ASP A 210 8.28 4.83 -5.99
CA ASP A 210 8.91 5.47 -7.16
C ASP A 210 7.86 6.18 -8.06
N LEU A 211 6.65 5.61 -8.18
CA LEU A 211 5.54 6.24 -8.91
C LEU A 211 4.98 7.47 -8.19
N ASP A 212 4.84 7.41 -6.85
CA ASP A 212 4.39 8.56 -6.05
C ASP A 212 5.42 9.71 -6.13
N GLU A 213 6.71 9.38 -6.05
CA GLU A 213 7.80 10.37 -6.17
C GLU A 213 7.82 11.01 -7.57
N LEU A 214 7.64 10.22 -8.62
CA LEU A 214 7.52 10.72 -9.98
C LEU A 214 6.30 11.62 -10.14
N ALA A 215 5.13 11.21 -9.64
CA ALA A 215 3.92 12.01 -9.67
C ALA A 215 4.12 13.35 -8.95
N ALA A 216 4.75 13.35 -7.78
CA ALA A 216 5.05 14.56 -7.03
C ALA A 216 6.03 15.50 -7.76
N ALA A 217 7.01 14.93 -8.49
CA ALA A 217 7.98 15.71 -9.26
C ALA A 217 7.37 16.42 -10.49
N LEU A 218 6.26 15.91 -11.01
CA LEU A 218 5.54 16.48 -12.15
C LEU A 218 4.54 17.57 -11.74
N LEU A 219 4.19 17.65 -10.45
CA LEU A 219 3.30 18.71 -9.96
C LEU A 219 4.04 20.07 -9.97
N PRO A 220 3.35 21.16 -10.38
CA PRO A 220 3.93 22.50 -10.31
C PRO A 220 4.28 22.80 -8.85
N ARG A 221 5.51 23.26 -8.62
CA ARG A 221 5.92 23.71 -7.28
C ARG A 221 5.08 24.94 -6.94
N ALA A 222 4.42 24.91 -5.80
CA ALA A 222 3.76 26.11 -5.28
C ALA A 222 4.77 27.25 -5.19
N PRO A 223 4.41 28.47 -5.59
CA PRO A 223 5.29 29.65 -5.55
C PRO A 223 5.71 30.01 -4.13
#